data_6297db9adab6b0c4d26cd1927e7bc3c8
#
_entry.id   6297db9adab6b0c4d26cd1927e7bc3c8
#
_cell.length_a   1.000
_cell.length_b   1.000
_cell.length_c   1.000
_cell.angle_alpha   90.00
_cell.angle_beta   90.00
_cell.angle_gamma   90.00
#
_symmetry.space_group_name_H-M   'P 1'
#
loop_
_entity.id
_entity.type
_entity.pdbx_description
1 polymer ?
#
loop_
_entity_poly.entity_id
_entity_poly.type
_entity_poly.pdbx_seq_one_letter_code
_entity_poly.pdbx_strand_id
1 'polypeptide(L)'
;ERMFFDHGKDGSLEWSPDRSKLAFVSNRGDHGFIGIYVSKDKPLLYLAPYTNFDFMPRWSPDGSRIAFARRLGDGGPPQPILKETPDPWSIWVANVSDGAGQRVWQSPNTLPGSYPDTEGGANLAWGAGNRLVFIAYLDNWPHLYSVPASGGKPLLLTAGNYMVEYVAESRDRKYMIYNANTGTTAGDGDRRHVFRVPV
;
A
#
# COMPACT_ATOMS: atom_id res chain seq x y z
N GLU A 1 11.56 -1.95 27.20
CA GLU A 1 11.09 -3.32 27.34
C GLU A 1 10.75 -3.92 25.98
N ARG A 2 11.18 -5.18 25.71
CA ARG A 2 10.83 -5.89 24.47
C ARG A 2 9.37 -6.36 24.56
N MET A 3 8.55 -5.99 23.56
CA MET A 3 7.13 -6.38 23.50
C MET A 3 6.96 -7.84 23.04
N PHE A 4 7.68 -8.26 22.00
CA PHE A 4 7.64 -9.62 21.44
C PHE A 4 9.00 -9.99 20.83
N PHE A 5 9.12 -11.25 20.40
CA PHE A 5 10.26 -11.76 19.64
C PHE A 5 9.76 -12.30 18.30
N ASP A 6 10.45 -11.92 17.23
CA ASP A 6 10.30 -12.47 15.89
C ASP A 6 11.66 -12.78 15.27
N HIS A 7 11.70 -13.56 14.20
CA HIS A 7 12.92 -13.96 13.51
C HIS A 7 13.37 -12.98 12.43
N GLY A 8 12.56 -11.95 12.14
CA GLY A 8 12.84 -10.93 11.12
C GLY A 8 13.44 -9.65 11.68
N LYS A 9 13.62 -8.69 10.77
CA LYS A 9 13.79 -7.28 11.13
C LYS A 9 12.40 -6.64 11.11
N ASP A 10 11.90 -6.28 12.28
CA ASP A 10 10.56 -5.74 12.42
C ASP A 10 10.54 -4.23 12.14
N GLY A 11 9.54 -3.79 11.37
CA GLY A 11 9.38 -2.39 10.99
C GLY A 11 7.95 -2.04 10.57
N SER A 12 7.76 -0.85 10.05
CA SER A 12 6.45 -0.35 9.56
C SER A 12 5.32 -0.54 10.57
N LEU A 13 5.55 -0.09 11.81
CA LEU A 13 4.63 -0.27 12.93
C LEU A 13 3.37 0.58 12.78
N GLU A 14 2.21 -0.03 12.95
CA GLU A 14 0.93 0.68 12.87
C GLU A 14 -0.07 0.16 13.90
N TRP A 15 -0.53 1.03 14.80
CA TRP A 15 -1.54 0.69 15.79
C TRP A 15 -2.93 0.55 15.17
N SER A 16 -3.70 -0.43 15.64
CA SER A 16 -5.13 -0.50 15.33
C SER A 16 -5.87 0.77 15.80
N PRO A 17 -7.01 1.12 15.16
CA PRO A 17 -7.77 2.32 15.53
C PRO A 17 -8.14 2.39 17.03
N ASP A 18 -8.41 1.25 17.65
CA ASP A 18 -8.69 1.11 19.09
C ASP A 18 -7.44 0.97 19.97
N ARG A 19 -6.24 0.97 19.36
CA ARG A 19 -4.93 0.80 20.00
C ARG A 19 -4.74 -0.52 20.76
N SER A 20 -5.55 -1.52 20.51
CA SER A 20 -5.45 -2.84 21.18
C SER A 20 -4.48 -3.79 20.48
N LYS A 21 -4.09 -3.53 19.23
CA LYS A 21 -3.22 -4.39 18.43
C LYS A 21 -2.20 -3.57 17.65
N LEU A 22 -1.04 -4.17 17.42
CA LEU A 22 0.03 -3.57 16.62
C LEU A 22 0.27 -4.43 15.38
N ALA A 23 0.12 -3.82 14.19
CA ALA A 23 0.57 -4.40 12.95
C ALA A 23 2.05 -4.04 12.71
N PHE A 24 2.80 -4.96 12.12
CA PHE A 24 4.20 -4.75 11.78
C PHE A 24 4.58 -5.55 10.53
N VAL A 25 5.67 -5.15 9.87
CA VAL A 25 6.31 -5.93 8.82
C VAL A 25 7.45 -6.72 9.43
N SER A 26 7.44 -8.05 9.29
CA SER A 26 8.56 -8.92 9.61
C SER A 26 9.36 -9.20 8.33
N ASN A 27 10.48 -8.49 8.15
CA ASN A 27 11.37 -8.67 7.01
C ASN A 27 12.36 -9.81 7.27
N ARG A 28 12.30 -10.85 6.45
CA ARG A 28 13.13 -12.07 6.53
C ARG A 28 14.30 -12.09 5.55
N GLY A 29 14.54 -10.97 4.84
CA GLY A 29 15.56 -10.82 3.82
C GLY A 29 14.98 -10.99 2.42
N ASP A 30 14.68 -12.21 2.02
CA ASP A 30 14.14 -12.55 0.69
C ASP A 30 12.59 -12.49 0.60
N HIS A 31 11.91 -12.41 1.73
CA HIS A 31 10.45 -12.27 1.83
C HIS A 31 10.06 -11.49 3.09
N GLY A 32 8.80 -11.14 3.21
CA GLY A 32 8.27 -10.41 4.36
C GLY A 32 6.82 -10.74 4.65
N PHE A 33 6.43 -10.61 5.93
CA PHE A 33 5.06 -10.88 6.40
C PHE A 33 4.46 -9.67 7.10
N ILE A 34 3.15 -9.54 7.04
CA ILE A 34 2.42 -8.68 7.98
C ILE A 34 2.09 -9.48 9.23
N GLY A 35 2.67 -9.08 10.35
CA GLY A 35 2.42 -9.67 11.67
C GLY A 35 1.49 -8.80 12.50
N ILE A 36 0.72 -9.43 13.38
CA ILE A 36 -0.14 -8.80 14.37
C ILE A 36 0.29 -9.22 15.77
N TYR A 37 0.61 -8.25 16.60
CA TYR A 37 0.84 -8.42 18.02
C TYR A 37 -0.37 -7.91 18.83
N VAL A 38 -0.80 -8.70 19.81
CA VAL A 38 -1.89 -8.35 20.73
C VAL A 38 -1.38 -8.20 22.15
N SER A 39 -0.70 -9.21 22.67
CA SER A 39 -0.12 -9.22 24.02
C SER A 39 0.99 -10.28 24.11
N LYS A 40 1.75 -10.23 25.20
CA LYS A 40 2.82 -11.23 25.45
C LYS A 40 2.31 -12.67 25.58
N ASP A 41 1.06 -12.84 26.00
CA ASP A 41 0.44 -14.14 26.24
C ASP A 41 -0.27 -14.70 25.01
N LYS A 42 -0.25 -13.97 23.90
CA LYS A 42 -0.85 -14.39 22.63
C LYS A 42 0.23 -14.60 21.56
N PRO A 43 0.13 -15.68 20.78
CA PRO A 43 1.04 -15.86 19.65
C PRO A 43 0.88 -14.74 18.63
N LEU A 44 1.94 -14.44 17.89
CA LEU A 44 1.88 -13.55 16.73
C LEU A 44 0.99 -14.21 15.67
N LEU A 45 0.12 -13.42 15.06
CA LEU A 45 -0.67 -13.84 13.90
C LEU A 45 -0.04 -13.24 12.65
N TYR A 46 0.27 -14.07 11.64
CA TYR A 46 0.70 -13.61 10.33
C TYR A 46 -0.46 -13.64 9.34
N LEU A 47 -0.63 -12.55 8.57
CA LEU A 47 -1.74 -12.37 7.66
C LEU A 47 -1.42 -12.97 6.27
N ALA A 48 -2.21 -13.94 5.81
CA ALA A 48 -2.07 -14.61 4.52
C ALA A 48 -0.61 -14.90 4.12
N PRO A 49 0.20 -15.54 5.00
CA PRO A 49 1.64 -15.67 4.81
C PRO A 49 1.98 -16.44 3.53
N TYR A 50 2.97 -15.95 2.78
CA TYR A 50 3.46 -16.54 1.54
C TYR A 50 4.93 -16.17 1.32
N THR A 51 5.59 -16.72 0.31
CA THR A 51 7.00 -16.46 -0.03
C THR A 51 7.23 -15.13 -0.76
N ASN A 52 6.29 -14.23 -0.70
CA ASN A 52 6.33 -12.89 -1.27
C ASN A 52 6.82 -11.87 -0.24
N PHE A 53 6.99 -10.64 -0.67
CA PHE A 53 7.32 -9.52 0.20
C PHE A 53 6.06 -8.70 0.48
N ASP A 54 5.53 -8.82 1.71
CA ASP A 54 4.38 -8.06 2.21
C ASP A 54 4.86 -6.83 2.96
N PHE A 55 4.25 -5.68 2.68
CA PHE A 55 4.66 -4.42 3.27
C PHE A 55 3.51 -3.40 3.27
N MET A 56 3.71 -2.25 3.90
CA MET A 56 2.76 -1.14 3.96
C MET A 56 1.40 -1.57 4.53
N PRO A 57 1.33 -2.16 5.75
CA PRO A 57 0.06 -2.48 6.36
C PRO A 57 -0.77 -1.23 6.61
N ARG A 58 -2.10 -1.34 6.43
CA ARG A 58 -3.06 -0.26 6.72
C ARG A 58 -4.31 -0.85 7.35
N TRP A 59 -4.62 -0.42 8.56
CA TRP A 59 -5.80 -0.83 9.27
C TRP A 59 -7.08 -0.32 8.61
N SER A 60 -8.10 -1.18 8.51
CA SER A 60 -9.45 -0.72 8.23
C SER A 60 -9.98 0.16 9.37
N PRO A 61 -10.90 1.11 9.10
CA PRO A 61 -11.42 2.02 10.11
C PRO A 61 -12.00 1.34 11.35
N ASP A 62 -12.57 0.16 11.19
CA ASP A 62 -13.17 -0.67 12.24
C ASP A 62 -12.16 -1.61 12.94
N GLY A 63 -10.90 -1.66 12.48
CA GLY A 63 -9.86 -2.50 13.03
C GLY A 63 -10.03 -4.01 12.78
N SER A 64 -11.00 -4.40 11.93
CA SER A 64 -11.28 -5.83 11.65
C SER A 64 -10.39 -6.42 10.57
N ARG A 65 -9.82 -5.58 9.68
CA ARG A 65 -9.01 -5.99 8.54
C ARG A 65 -7.77 -5.12 8.38
N ILE A 66 -6.80 -5.68 7.65
CA ILE A 66 -5.62 -4.94 7.17
C ILE A 66 -5.52 -5.07 5.66
N ALA A 67 -5.33 -3.93 4.98
CA ALA A 67 -4.87 -3.88 3.61
C ALA A 67 -3.34 -3.77 3.60
N PHE A 68 -2.69 -4.42 2.65
CA PHE A 68 -1.24 -4.35 2.48
C PHE A 68 -0.84 -4.54 1.03
N ALA A 69 0.35 -4.04 0.68
CA ALA A 69 0.96 -4.28 -0.62
C ALA A 69 1.78 -5.59 -0.58
N ARG A 70 1.78 -6.33 -1.70
CA ARG A 70 2.55 -7.54 -1.90
C ARG A 70 3.24 -7.50 -3.26
N ARG A 71 4.54 -7.73 -3.29
CA ARG A 71 5.35 -7.94 -4.50
C ARG A 71 6.05 -9.29 -4.44
N LEU A 72 6.72 -9.67 -5.51
CA LEU A 72 7.53 -10.89 -5.51
C LEU A 72 8.65 -10.79 -4.46
N GLY A 73 8.96 -11.90 -3.84
CA GLY A 73 10.13 -12.02 -2.96
C GLY A 73 11.44 -12.07 -3.78
N ASP A 74 12.55 -11.76 -3.13
CA ASP A 74 13.87 -11.65 -3.76
C ASP A 74 14.60 -13.01 -3.94
N GLY A 75 13.92 -14.14 -3.67
CA GLY A 75 14.48 -15.50 -3.71
C GLY A 75 14.67 -16.11 -5.10
N GLY A 76 14.60 -15.30 -6.18
CA GLY A 76 14.82 -15.75 -7.55
C GLY A 76 16.29 -15.76 -7.99
N PRO A 77 16.60 -16.26 -9.21
CA PRO A 77 17.94 -16.16 -9.76
C PRO A 77 18.33 -14.69 -9.95
N PRO A 78 19.63 -14.34 -9.83
CA PRO A 78 20.09 -12.97 -10.03
C PRO A 78 19.66 -12.43 -11.40
N GLN A 79 19.06 -11.24 -11.39
CA GLN A 79 18.68 -10.56 -12.64
C GLN A 79 19.88 -9.77 -13.20
N PRO A 80 20.02 -9.66 -14.53
CA PRO A 80 21.05 -8.81 -15.14
C PRO A 80 20.85 -7.34 -14.70
N ILE A 81 21.89 -6.72 -14.14
CA ILE A 81 21.85 -5.37 -13.55
C ILE A 81 21.37 -4.29 -14.57
N LEU A 82 21.67 -4.46 -15.85
CA LEU A 82 21.34 -3.49 -16.90
C LEU A 82 20.04 -3.80 -17.65
N LYS A 83 19.30 -4.82 -17.22
CA LYS A 83 18.02 -5.16 -17.85
C LYS A 83 16.88 -4.76 -16.92
N GLU A 84 16.14 -3.75 -17.32
CA GLU A 84 14.88 -3.41 -16.64
C GLU A 84 13.89 -4.57 -16.75
N THR A 85 13.36 -5.00 -15.62
CA THR A 85 12.33 -6.04 -15.54
C THR A 85 11.12 -5.50 -14.81
N PRO A 86 9.89 -5.85 -15.21
CA PRO A 86 8.70 -5.49 -14.45
C PRO A 86 8.78 -5.99 -13.00
N ASP A 87 8.36 -5.15 -12.06
CA ASP A 87 8.15 -5.49 -10.65
C ASP A 87 6.65 -5.41 -10.29
N PRO A 88 5.83 -6.36 -10.78
CA PRO A 88 4.39 -6.35 -10.55
C PRO A 88 4.07 -6.53 -9.07
N TRP A 89 3.05 -5.82 -8.62
CA TRP A 89 2.62 -5.84 -7.24
C TRP A 89 1.10 -5.96 -7.10
N SER A 90 0.64 -6.24 -5.93
CA SER A 90 -0.78 -6.44 -5.66
C SER A 90 -1.20 -5.84 -4.33
N ILE A 91 -2.50 -5.57 -4.19
CA ILE A 91 -3.11 -5.17 -2.94
C ILE A 91 -3.92 -6.34 -2.40
N TRP A 92 -3.68 -6.67 -1.14
CA TRP A 92 -4.35 -7.71 -0.39
C TRP A 92 -5.14 -7.12 0.77
N VAL A 93 -6.21 -7.80 1.14
CA VAL A 93 -6.98 -7.52 2.36
C VAL A 93 -7.09 -8.81 3.15
N ALA A 94 -6.73 -8.76 4.43
CA ALA A 94 -6.80 -9.91 5.33
C ALA A 94 -7.60 -9.58 6.59
N ASN A 95 -8.30 -10.59 7.12
CA ASN A 95 -9.01 -10.50 8.39
C ASN A 95 -8.02 -10.63 9.55
N VAL A 96 -8.19 -9.81 10.57
CA VAL A 96 -7.37 -9.85 11.77
C VAL A 96 -7.79 -10.97 12.74
N SER A 97 -8.98 -11.54 12.56
CA SER A 97 -9.49 -12.61 13.41
C SER A 97 -8.86 -13.99 13.15
N ASP A 98 -8.54 -14.27 11.89
CA ASP A 98 -8.10 -15.60 11.44
C ASP A 98 -6.88 -15.57 10.52
N GLY A 99 -6.43 -14.35 10.11
CA GLY A 99 -5.33 -14.14 9.17
C GLY A 99 -5.67 -14.48 7.72
N ALA A 100 -6.88 -14.90 7.41
CA ALA A 100 -7.29 -15.21 6.03
C ALA A 100 -7.31 -13.95 5.17
N GLY A 101 -6.70 -14.01 4.00
CA GLY A 101 -6.59 -12.87 3.09
C GLY A 101 -6.91 -13.20 1.65
N GLN A 102 -7.29 -12.16 0.90
CA GLN A 102 -7.54 -12.24 -0.53
C GLN A 102 -6.89 -11.08 -1.28
N ARG A 103 -6.49 -11.34 -2.51
CA ARG A 103 -6.04 -10.30 -3.42
C ARG A 103 -7.24 -9.53 -3.96
N VAL A 104 -7.22 -8.20 -3.78
CA VAL A 104 -8.29 -7.31 -4.24
C VAL A 104 -7.93 -6.57 -5.52
N TRP A 105 -6.63 -6.44 -5.79
CA TRP A 105 -6.14 -5.82 -7.02
C TRP A 105 -4.73 -6.33 -7.38
N GLN A 106 -4.41 -6.31 -8.68
CA GLN A 106 -3.12 -6.70 -9.24
C GLN A 106 -2.69 -5.72 -10.32
N SER A 107 -1.45 -5.23 -10.27
CA SER A 107 -0.87 -4.43 -11.34
C SER A 107 -0.59 -5.28 -12.60
N PRO A 108 -0.57 -4.66 -13.80
CA PRO A 108 -0.09 -5.32 -15.00
C PRO A 108 1.38 -5.76 -14.86
N ASN A 109 1.74 -6.90 -15.47
CA ASN A 109 3.13 -7.35 -15.55
C ASN A 109 3.87 -6.63 -16.70
N THR A 110 4.06 -5.33 -16.55
CA THR A 110 4.73 -4.42 -17.50
C THR A 110 5.61 -3.45 -16.72
N LEU A 111 6.57 -2.79 -17.36
CA LEU A 111 7.39 -1.78 -16.69
C LEU A 111 6.55 -0.66 -16.06
N PRO A 112 5.56 -0.06 -16.75
CA PRO A 112 4.65 0.88 -16.09
C PRO A 112 3.80 0.29 -14.96
N GLY A 113 3.56 -1.02 -14.96
CA GLY A 113 2.85 -1.73 -13.89
C GLY A 113 3.70 -2.08 -12.68
N SER A 114 4.98 -1.72 -12.66
CA SER A 114 5.87 -1.94 -11.53
C SER A 114 5.42 -1.15 -10.29
N TYR A 115 5.89 -1.57 -9.12
CA TYR A 115 5.63 -0.84 -7.88
C TYR A 115 6.12 0.61 -8.01
N PRO A 116 5.31 1.62 -7.64
CA PRO A 116 5.64 3.01 -7.87
C PRO A 116 6.82 3.48 -7.02
N ASP A 117 7.77 4.15 -7.69
CA ASP A 117 8.91 4.84 -7.06
C ASP A 117 8.56 6.33 -6.86
N THR A 118 7.56 6.59 -6.02
CA THR A 118 7.14 7.93 -5.61
C THR A 118 7.40 8.13 -4.13
N GLU A 119 7.35 9.37 -3.65
CA GLU A 119 7.40 9.64 -2.20
C GLU A 119 6.26 8.90 -1.49
N GLY A 120 6.62 8.00 -0.57
CA GLY A 120 5.68 7.09 0.10
C GLY A 120 5.25 5.87 -0.74
N GLY A 121 5.87 5.61 -1.89
CA GLY A 121 5.56 4.47 -2.75
C GLY A 121 4.11 4.49 -3.23
N ALA A 122 3.38 3.39 -3.11
CA ALA A 122 1.98 3.31 -3.52
C ALA A 122 1.02 4.18 -2.68
N ASN A 123 1.45 4.75 -1.56
CA ASN A 123 0.60 5.58 -0.69
C ASN A 123 -0.76 4.92 -0.36
N LEU A 124 -0.75 3.61 -0.07
CA LEU A 124 -1.96 2.83 0.22
C LEU A 124 -2.70 3.39 1.42
N ALA A 125 -4.01 3.61 1.28
CA ALA A 125 -4.88 4.13 2.33
C ALA A 125 -6.28 3.51 2.27
N TRP A 126 -7.00 3.51 3.41
CA TRP A 126 -8.43 3.20 3.47
C TRP A 126 -9.24 4.48 3.34
N GLY A 127 -9.94 4.64 2.23
CA GLY A 127 -10.86 5.74 2.01
C GLY A 127 -12.30 5.42 2.45
N ALA A 128 -13.17 6.41 2.38
CA ALA A 128 -14.60 6.26 2.64
C ALA A 128 -15.24 5.20 1.72
N GLY A 129 -16.40 4.68 2.14
CA GLY A 129 -17.12 3.68 1.35
C GLY A 129 -16.42 2.32 1.23
N ASN A 130 -15.53 1.98 2.17
CA ASN A 130 -14.77 0.74 2.17
C ASN A 130 -13.93 0.55 0.88
N ARG A 131 -13.28 1.63 0.46
CA ARG A 131 -12.40 1.65 -0.72
C ARG A 131 -10.94 1.77 -0.29
N LEU A 132 -10.06 1.18 -1.07
CA LEU A 132 -8.61 1.34 -0.95
C LEU A 132 -8.15 2.33 -2.02
N VAL A 133 -7.35 3.30 -1.61
CA VAL A 133 -6.77 4.30 -2.49
C VAL A 133 -5.26 4.07 -2.57
N PHE A 134 -4.69 4.21 -3.76
CA PHE A 134 -3.27 3.96 -3.99
C PHE A 134 -2.76 4.71 -5.23
N ILE A 135 -1.45 4.93 -5.31
CA ILE A 135 -0.78 5.42 -6.53
C ILE A 135 -0.37 4.23 -7.40
N ALA A 136 -0.58 4.36 -8.72
CA ALA A 136 -0.07 3.45 -9.73
C ALA A 136 0.18 4.19 -11.06
N TYR A 137 1.02 3.61 -11.93
CA TYR A 137 1.35 4.14 -13.27
C TYR A 137 0.57 3.38 -14.36
N LEU A 138 -0.75 3.32 -14.28
CA LEU A 138 -1.55 2.56 -15.24
C LEU A 138 -1.74 3.28 -16.59
N ASP A 139 -1.47 4.58 -16.64
CA ASP A 139 -1.60 5.44 -17.80
C ASP A 139 -0.34 6.30 -18.05
N ASN A 140 0.83 5.82 -17.64
CA ASN A 140 2.15 6.45 -17.73
C ASN A 140 2.38 7.66 -16.80
N TRP A 141 1.44 7.96 -15.91
CA TRP A 141 1.57 8.97 -14.87
C TRP A 141 1.29 8.36 -13.49
N PRO A 142 1.98 8.81 -12.42
CA PRO A 142 1.63 8.40 -11.06
C PRO A 142 0.33 9.08 -10.66
N HIS A 143 -0.77 8.35 -10.78
CA HIS A 143 -2.11 8.81 -10.44
C HIS A 143 -2.69 8.06 -9.25
N LEU A 144 -3.66 8.71 -8.57
CA LEU A 144 -4.49 8.06 -7.56
C LEU A 144 -5.57 7.21 -8.23
N TYR A 145 -5.66 5.98 -7.77
CA TYR A 145 -6.72 5.04 -8.09
C TYR A 145 -7.45 4.61 -6.82
N SER A 146 -8.69 4.19 -6.94
CA SER A 146 -9.38 3.53 -5.84
C SER A 146 -10.05 2.23 -6.30
N VAL A 147 -10.04 1.23 -5.41
CA VAL A 147 -10.68 -0.07 -5.63
C VAL A 147 -11.52 -0.44 -4.41
N PRO A 148 -12.69 -1.10 -4.55
CA PRO A 148 -13.40 -1.65 -3.40
C PRO A 148 -12.52 -2.62 -2.62
N ALA A 149 -12.57 -2.61 -1.30
CA ALA A 149 -11.82 -3.55 -0.46
C ALA A 149 -12.27 -5.03 -0.63
N SER A 150 -13.36 -5.26 -1.35
CA SER A 150 -13.81 -6.59 -1.81
C SER A 150 -13.24 -6.98 -3.17
N GLY A 151 -12.47 -6.10 -3.81
CA GLY A 151 -11.94 -6.28 -5.15
C GLY A 151 -12.83 -5.67 -6.25
N GLY A 152 -12.30 -5.61 -7.46
CA GLY A 152 -13.02 -5.10 -8.62
C GLY A 152 -12.14 -4.21 -9.51
N LYS A 153 -12.76 -3.52 -10.45
CA LYS A 153 -12.07 -2.62 -11.37
C LYS A 153 -11.64 -1.35 -10.64
N PRO A 154 -10.37 -0.92 -10.77
CA PRO A 154 -9.93 0.34 -10.19
C PRO A 154 -10.57 1.53 -10.91
N LEU A 155 -10.90 2.56 -10.14
CA LEU A 155 -11.37 3.86 -10.61
C LEU A 155 -10.19 4.84 -10.58
N LEU A 156 -9.89 5.50 -11.71
CA LEU A 156 -8.94 6.59 -11.78
C LEU A 156 -9.54 7.84 -11.13
N LEU A 157 -8.87 8.40 -10.11
CA LEU A 157 -9.34 9.59 -9.39
C LEU A 157 -8.74 10.88 -9.93
N THR A 158 -7.53 10.87 -10.45
CA THR A 158 -6.74 12.06 -10.80
C THR A 158 -6.27 12.01 -12.25
N ALA A 159 -7.22 12.04 -13.19
CA ALA A 159 -6.89 11.98 -14.62
C ALA A 159 -6.19 13.27 -15.11
N GLY A 160 -5.19 13.14 -15.99
CA GLY A 160 -4.50 14.28 -16.62
C GLY A 160 -3.03 13.98 -16.93
N ASN A 161 -2.35 14.93 -17.58
CA ASN A 161 -0.92 14.81 -17.92
C ASN A 161 -0.07 15.46 -16.80
N TYR A 162 -0.09 14.88 -15.61
CA TYR A 162 0.65 15.36 -14.45
C TYR A 162 0.91 14.22 -13.47
N MET A 163 1.82 14.42 -12.55
CA MET A 163 2.14 13.46 -11.51
C MET A 163 1.51 13.85 -10.16
N VAL A 164 1.03 12.85 -9.44
CA VAL A 164 0.56 12.96 -8.06
C VAL A 164 1.69 12.61 -7.11
N GLU A 165 1.88 13.43 -6.08
CA GLU A 165 2.92 13.26 -5.06
C GLU A 165 2.37 13.64 -3.67
N TYR A 166 3.04 13.21 -2.59
CA TYR A 166 2.77 13.64 -1.20
C TYR A 166 1.30 13.50 -0.79
N VAL A 167 0.82 12.28 -0.81
CA VAL A 167 -0.59 11.97 -0.57
C VAL A 167 -0.89 11.90 0.93
N ALA A 168 -1.99 12.53 1.34
CA ALA A 168 -2.58 12.42 2.66
C ALA A 168 -4.09 12.19 2.57
N GLU A 169 -4.67 11.55 3.57
CA GLU A 169 -6.13 11.40 3.65
C GLU A 169 -6.75 12.50 4.51
N SER A 170 -7.97 12.93 4.18
CA SER A 170 -8.76 13.78 5.07
C SER A 170 -9.20 13.01 6.31
N ARG A 171 -9.44 13.73 7.42
CA ARG A 171 -9.83 13.10 8.69
C ARG A 171 -11.09 12.23 8.59
N ASP A 172 -12.03 12.61 7.74
CA ASP A 172 -13.27 11.87 7.48
C ASP A 172 -13.13 10.81 6.38
N ARG A 173 -11.91 10.67 5.80
CA ARG A 173 -11.54 9.74 4.74
C ARG A 173 -12.32 9.88 3.42
N LYS A 174 -13.07 10.97 3.27
CA LYS A 174 -13.84 11.22 2.05
C LYS A 174 -13.01 11.81 0.92
N TYR A 175 -11.84 12.37 1.24
CA TYR A 175 -10.97 13.03 0.27
C TYR A 175 -9.52 12.57 0.44
N MET A 176 -8.83 12.45 -0.70
CA MET A 176 -7.38 12.45 -0.74
C MET A 176 -6.89 13.86 -1.04
N ILE A 177 -5.85 14.29 -0.29
CA ILE A 177 -5.14 15.55 -0.47
C ILE A 177 -3.79 15.19 -1.06
N TYR A 178 -3.36 15.88 -2.10
CA TYR A 178 -2.13 15.55 -2.81
C TYR A 178 -1.50 16.78 -3.43
N ASN A 179 -0.22 16.70 -3.74
CA ASN A 179 0.47 17.64 -4.58
C ASN A 179 0.48 17.15 -6.02
N ALA A 180 0.42 18.10 -6.96
CA ALA A 180 0.59 17.78 -8.38
C ALA A 180 1.32 18.91 -9.11
N ASN A 181 2.07 18.55 -10.16
CA ASN A 181 2.78 19.47 -11.04
C ASN A 181 1.88 19.95 -12.17
N THR A 182 0.73 20.48 -11.84
CA THR A 182 -0.27 21.01 -12.77
C THR A 182 -0.93 22.28 -12.21
N GLY A 183 -1.50 23.08 -13.08
CA GLY A 183 -2.23 24.29 -12.71
C GLY A 183 -2.90 24.92 -13.95
N THR A 184 -3.33 26.16 -13.82
CA THR A 184 -4.11 26.88 -14.85
C THR A 184 -3.27 27.78 -15.74
N THR A 185 -1.98 27.96 -15.43
CA THR A 185 -1.08 28.87 -16.15
C THR A 185 0.10 28.16 -16.79
N ALA A 186 0.67 28.75 -17.84
CA ALA A 186 1.91 28.29 -18.43
C ALA A 186 3.04 28.31 -17.36
N GLY A 187 3.82 27.22 -17.27
CA GLY A 187 4.88 27.07 -16.25
C GLY A 187 4.42 26.46 -14.92
N ASP A 188 3.14 26.15 -14.74
CA ASP A 188 2.65 25.43 -13.54
C ASP A 188 3.20 23.98 -13.46
N GLY A 189 3.66 23.41 -14.58
CA GLY A 189 4.34 22.10 -14.58
C GLY A 189 5.63 22.05 -13.75
N ASP A 190 6.29 23.19 -13.51
CA ASP A 190 7.48 23.30 -12.67
C ASP A 190 7.15 23.58 -11.19
N ARG A 191 5.88 23.72 -10.86
CA ARG A 191 5.39 24.03 -9.52
C ARG A 191 4.60 22.87 -8.94
N ARG A 192 4.52 22.82 -7.63
CA ARG A 192 3.67 21.86 -6.89
C ARG A 192 2.51 22.62 -6.26
N HIS A 193 1.30 22.28 -6.67
CA HIS A 193 0.07 22.81 -6.08
C HIS A 193 -0.64 21.72 -5.27
N VAL A 194 -1.42 22.14 -4.28
CA VAL A 194 -2.18 21.22 -3.41
C VAL A 194 -3.61 21.10 -3.93
N PHE A 195 -4.03 19.85 -4.09
CA PHE A 195 -5.35 19.49 -4.59
C PHE A 195 -6.07 18.55 -3.63
N ARG A 196 -7.34 18.39 -3.81
CA ARG A 196 -8.13 17.33 -3.20
C ARG A 196 -9.04 16.66 -4.22
N VAL A 197 -9.26 15.35 -4.04
CA VAL A 197 -10.19 14.56 -4.85
C VAL A 197 -11.03 13.69 -3.94
N PRO A 198 -12.35 13.51 -4.20
CA PRO A 198 -13.15 12.54 -3.46
C PRO A 198 -12.69 11.11 -3.76
N VAL A 199 -12.88 10.22 -2.77
CA VAL A 199 -12.57 8.78 -2.89
C VAL A 199 -13.68 8.05 -3.64
#